data_58e4e6e5510ecc75e790658393e925eb
#
_entry.id   58e4e6e5510ecc75e790658393e925eb
#
_cell.length_a   1.000
_cell.length_b   1.000
_cell.length_c   1.000
_cell.angle_alpha   90.00
_cell.angle_beta   90.00
_cell.angle_gamma   90.00
#
_symmetry.space_group_name_H-M   'P 1'
#
loop_
_entity.id
_entity.type
_entity.pdbx_description
1 polymer ?
#
loop_
_entity_poly.entity_id
_entity_poly.type
_entity_poly.pdbx_seq_one_letter_code
_entity_poly.pdbx_strand_id
1 'polypeptide(L)'
;MIPFNPVEALSNLISIRSFSKEEEPARNLIESILTTYEISFTIDLNNIWAKNKHFDSSKHTILLNSHLDTVKPNKGYTKDPFYPHSENGKLYGLGSNDAGGALVTLLGTFLHFHNEKDLPFNLVFAASAEEEISGKNGMEFLFSRLPKIDFAIVGEPTLLDIAIAEKGLMVLDCKSIGKSAHAARNEGVNAIYEAINDINWFSSYVFPKQSDETGTVNMTVTQVKSGSQHNVVPSECDFVVDVRINDKYSNNEVLNIIKSNVKCEVSARSTRLNSSGISSNHPIRIVAEKLNINTYGSPTLSDQSLMPCESVKMGPGDSARSHTADEFIYIDELEQAIPKYIAVLTQLGEELMVS
;
A
#
# COMPACT_ATOMS: atom_id res chain seq x y z
N MET A 1 -0.28 -23.87 23.82
CA MET A 1 0.21 -23.19 22.60
C MET A 1 1.55 -22.52 22.93
N ILE A 2 2.53 -22.56 22.03
CA ILE A 2 3.77 -21.78 22.15
C ILE A 2 3.36 -20.30 22.07
N PRO A 3 3.75 -19.43 23.02
CA PRO A 3 3.40 -18.03 22.94
C PRO A 3 4.12 -17.39 21.76
N PHE A 4 3.40 -16.65 20.91
CA PHE A 4 3.97 -15.90 19.80
C PHE A 4 4.53 -14.56 20.29
N ASN A 5 5.77 -14.26 19.93
CA ASN A 5 6.42 -13.00 20.28
C ASN A 5 6.61 -12.14 19.01
N PRO A 6 5.83 -11.07 18.81
CA PRO A 6 5.92 -10.23 17.61
C PRO A 6 7.25 -9.46 17.53
N VAL A 7 7.88 -9.10 18.66
CA VAL A 7 9.16 -8.38 18.67
C VAL A 7 10.30 -9.29 18.17
N GLU A 8 10.30 -10.55 18.59
CA GLU A 8 11.26 -11.54 18.13
C GLU A 8 11.06 -11.86 16.64
N ALA A 9 9.81 -12.08 16.23
CA ALA A 9 9.48 -12.36 14.83
C ALA A 9 9.91 -11.20 13.91
N LEU A 10 9.65 -9.96 14.33
CA LEU A 10 10.07 -8.77 13.59
C LEU A 10 11.59 -8.61 13.57
N SER A 11 12.28 -8.87 14.69
CA SER A 11 13.74 -8.83 14.74
C SER A 11 14.38 -9.83 13.77
N ASN A 12 13.81 -11.03 13.66
CA ASN A 12 14.25 -12.03 12.70
C ASN A 12 14.00 -11.56 11.25
N LEU A 13 12.84 -10.93 10.98
CA LEU A 13 12.49 -10.40 9.66
C LEU A 13 13.44 -9.26 9.23
N ILE A 14 13.74 -8.30 10.13
CA ILE A 14 14.71 -7.21 9.88
C ILE A 14 16.09 -7.76 9.49
N SER A 15 16.51 -8.88 10.07
CA SER A 15 17.83 -9.50 9.80
C SER A 15 17.92 -10.09 8.39
N ILE A 16 16.82 -10.12 7.64
CA ILE A 16 16.72 -10.68 6.30
C ILE A 16 16.57 -9.55 5.28
N ARG A 17 17.43 -9.54 4.25
CA ARG A 17 17.23 -8.65 3.11
C ARG A 17 16.07 -9.17 2.28
N SER A 18 15.04 -8.34 2.13
CA SER A 18 13.81 -8.67 1.42
C SER A 18 13.41 -7.56 0.47
N PHE A 19 14.26 -7.26 -0.50
CA PHE A 19 13.90 -6.28 -1.53
C PHE A 19 12.85 -6.86 -2.48
N SER A 20 12.03 -5.98 -3.09
CA SER A 20 11.05 -6.42 -4.08
C SER A 20 11.66 -7.36 -5.12
N LYS A 21 11.05 -8.52 -5.33
CA LYS A 21 11.49 -9.69 -6.12
C LYS A 21 12.56 -10.57 -5.50
N GLU A 22 13.01 -10.26 -4.29
CA GLU A 22 14.01 -11.02 -3.55
C GLU A 22 13.47 -11.49 -2.19
N GLU A 23 12.13 -11.66 -2.05
CA GLU A 23 11.42 -11.91 -0.79
C GLU A 23 11.51 -13.37 -0.32
N GLU A 24 12.05 -14.29 -1.11
CA GLU A 24 12.10 -15.72 -0.76
C GLU A 24 12.65 -16.00 0.65
N PRO A 25 13.74 -15.36 1.13
CA PRO A 25 14.24 -15.60 2.49
C PRO A 25 13.25 -15.14 3.58
N ALA A 26 12.56 -14.00 3.39
CA ALA A 26 11.55 -13.51 4.32
C ALA A 26 10.31 -14.41 4.32
N ARG A 27 9.85 -14.86 3.13
CA ARG A 27 8.80 -15.87 3.01
C ARG A 27 9.17 -17.17 3.77
N ASN A 28 10.40 -17.65 3.65
CA ASN A 28 10.87 -18.86 4.34
C ASN A 28 10.83 -18.68 5.88
N LEU A 29 11.03 -17.48 6.41
CA LEU A 29 10.82 -17.20 7.83
C LEU A 29 9.34 -17.38 8.21
N ILE A 30 8.41 -16.81 7.45
CA ILE A 30 6.97 -16.99 7.70
C ILE A 30 6.58 -18.48 7.57
N GLU A 31 7.10 -19.18 6.58
CA GLU A 31 6.95 -20.64 6.42
C GLU A 31 7.39 -21.40 7.67
N SER A 32 8.56 -21.07 8.23
CA SER A 32 9.09 -21.72 9.43
C SER A 32 8.20 -21.48 10.65
N ILE A 33 7.65 -20.26 10.78
CA ILE A 33 6.70 -19.92 11.85
C ILE A 33 5.42 -20.75 11.68
N LEU A 34 4.79 -20.75 10.52
CA LEU A 34 3.58 -21.52 10.27
C LEU A 34 3.78 -23.03 10.51
N THR A 35 4.93 -23.55 10.10
CA THR A 35 5.33 -24.95 10.36
C THR A 35 5.44 -25.24 11.86
N THR A 36 6.05 -24.33 12.64
CA THR A 36 6.19 -24.47 14.10
C THR A 36 4.83 -24.53 14.82
N TYR A 37 3.82 -23.84 14.27
CA TYR A 37 2.45 -23.86 14.78
C TYR A 37 1.57 -24.94 14.14
N GLU A 38 2.15 -25.85 13.34
CA GLU A 38 1.47 -26.95 12.65
C GLU A 38 0.33 -26.47 11.74
N ILE A 39 0.50 -25.31 11.09
CA ILE A 39 -0.48 -24.70 10.19
C ILE A 39 -0.15 -25.05 8.73
N SER A 40 -1.14 -25.59 8.03
CA SER A 40 -1.03 -25.81 6.60
C SER A 40 -1.07 -24.49 5.82
N PHE A 41 -0.17 -24.31 4.89
CA PHE A 41 -0.04 -23.12 4.07
C PHE A 41 0.15 -23.46 2.59
N THR A 42 0.06 -22.46 1.75
CA THR A 42 0.36 -22.53 0.31
C THR A 42 1.39 -21.46 -0.04
N ILE A 43 2.34 -21.83 -0.88
CA ILE A 43 3.33 -20.89 -1.46
C ILE A 43 3.01 -20.72 -2.93
N ASP A 44 2.87 -19.46 -3.35
CA ASP A 44 2.66 -19.06 -4.72
C ASP A 44 3.69 -17.98 -5.10
N LEU A 45 4.74 -18.37 -5.84
CA LEU A 45 5.94 -17.53 -6.07
C LEU A 45 6.61 -17.15 -4.74
N ASN A 46 6.81 -15.86 -4.49
CA ASN A 46 7.33 -15.36 -3.21
C ASN A 46 6.22 -15.04 -2.19
N ASN A 47 4.96 -15.29 -2.53
CA ASN A 47 3.85 -15.10 -1.59
C ASN A 47 3.60 -16.38 -0.78
N ILE A 48 3.09 -16.22 0.45
CA ILE A 48 2.67 -17.32 1.31
C ILE A 48 1.34 -16.99 1.98
N TRP A 49 0.43 -17.98 2.05
CA TRP A 49 -0.86 -17.78 2.67
C TRP A 49 -1.39 -19.04 3.36
N ALA A 50 -2.26 -18.86 4.33
CA ALA A 50 -2.88 -19.92 5.12
C ALA A 50 -4.34 -19.60 5.44
N LYS A 51 -5.14 -20.64 5.70
CA LYS A 51 -6.54 -20.55 6.15
C LYS A 51 -6.66 -20.99 7.62
N ASN A 52 -7.65 -20.45 8.32
CA ASN A 52 -8.01 -21.00 9.62
C ASN A 52 -8.45 -22.46 9.52
N LYS A 53 -8.24 -23.24 10.57
CA LYS A 53 -8.44 -24.70 10.60
C LYS A 53 -9.86 -25.14 10.28
N HIS A 54 -10.84 -24.39 10.71
CA HIS A 54 -12.28 -24.68 10.54
C HIS A 54 -12.91 -23.83 9.45
N PHE A 55 -12.18 -23.65 8.32
CA PHE A 55 -12.65 -22.90 7.16
C PHE A 55 -13.94 -23.52 6.60
N ASP A 56 -15.00 -22.70 6.47
CA ASP A 56 -16.29 -23.07 5.94
C ASP A 56 -16.68 -22.12 4.79
N SER A 57 -16.78 -22.62 3.57
CA SER A 57 -17.05 -21.81 2.38
C SER A 57 -18.42 -21.10 2.36
N SER A 58 -19.30 -21.39 3.32
CA SER A 58 -20.59 -20.70 3.49
C SER A 58 -20.48 -19.40 4.33
N LYS A 59 -19.37 -19.20 5.04
CA LYS A 59 -19.12 -18.04 5.88
C LYS A 59 -18.41 -16.91 5.13
N HIS A 60 -18.59 -15.66 5.57
CA HIS A 60 -17.77 -14.55 5.13
C HIS A 60 -16.30 -14.81 5.37
N THR A 61 -15.45 -14.44 4.42
CA THR A 61 -14.00 -14.63 4.52
C THR A 61 -13.29 -13.29 4.62
N ILE A 62 -12.53 -13.13 5.69
CA ILE A 62 -11.70 -11.96 5.97
C ILE A 62 -10.24 -12.30 5.65
N LEU A 63 -9.60 -11.48 4.82
CA LEU A 63 -8.17 -11.55 4.53
C LEU A 63 -7.40 -10.64 5.48
N LEU A 64 -6.37 -11.17 6.11
CA LEU A 64 -5.32 -10.42 6.82
C LEU A 64 -4.08 -10.45 5.95
N ASN A 65 -3.73 -9.33 5.32
CA ASN A 65 -2.60 -9.22 4.42
C ASN A 65 -1.61 -8.17 4.87
N SER A 66 -0.33 -8.41 4.67
CA SER A 66 0.73 -7.40 4.66
C SER A 66 1.89 -7.90 3.79
N HIS A 67 2.79 -6.99 3.40
CA HIS A 67 3.84 -7.33 2.45
C HIS A 67 5.14 -7.79 3.12
N LEU A 68 5.94 -8.52 2.35
CA LEU A 68 7.24 -9.09 2.75
C LEU A 68 8.41 -8.20 2.34
N ASP A 69 8.23 -7.45 1.26
CA ASP A 69 9.30 -6.68 0.68
C ASP A 69 9.53 -5.34 1.37
N THR A 70 10.71 -4.81 1.14
CA THR A 70 11.15 -3.49 1.58
C THR A 70 11.77 -2.73 0.43
N VAL A 71 11.76 -1.40 0.50
CA VAL A 71 12.60 -0.55 -0.35
C VAL A 71 14.08 -0.77 -0.04
N LYS A 72 14.97 -0.26 -0.90
CA LYS A 72 16.41 -0.22 -0.60
C LYS A 72 16.71 0.88 0.43
N PRO A 73 17.63 0.64 1.38
CA PRO A 73 18.00 1.65 2.37
C PRO A 73 18.59 2.88 1.67
N ASN A 74 18.16 4.06 2.10
CA ASN A 74 18.70 5.32 1.59
C ASN A 74 20.07 5.64 2.25
N LYS A 75 20.80 6.60 1.68
CA LYS A 75 22.18 6.95 2.14
C LYS A 75 22.24 7.63 3.50
N GLY A 76 21.10 7.96 4.11
CA GLY A 76 21.03 8.64 5.40
C GLY A 76 21.07 7.70 6.61
N TYR A 77 21.03 6.38 6.41
CA TYR A 77 21.10 5.42 7.52
C TYR A 77 22.40 5.59 8.30
N THR A 78 22.30 5.73 9.62
CA THR A 78 23.42 5.77 10.57
C THR A 78 23.58 4.44 11.33
N LYS A 79 22.51 3.64 11.41
CA LYS A 79 22.47 2.28 11.95
C LYS A 79 22.50 1.27 10.79
N ASP A 80 22.96 0.04 11.05
CA ASP A 80 22.85 -1.03 10.04
C ASP A 80 21.38 -1.37 9.82
N PRO A 81 20.83 -1.18 8.60
CA PRO A 81 19.41 -1.41 8.31
C PRO A 81 18.98 -2.87 8.47
N PHE A 82 19.92 -3.83 8.49
CA PHE A 82 19.66 -5.27 8.61
C PHE A 82 20.07 -5.85 9.96
N TYR A 83 20.42 -5.00 10.91
CA TYR A 83 20.71 -5.40 12.27
C TYR A 83 19.64 -4.86 13.22
N PRO A 84 18.73 -5.72 13.76
CA PRO A 84 17.68 -5.28 14.66
C PRO A 84 18.30 -4.71 15.94
N HIS A 85 18.05 -3.44 16.21
CA HIS A 85 18.60 -2.74 17.35
C HIS A 85 17.51 -2.12 18.19
N SER A 86 17.39 -2.57 19.45
CA SER A 86 16.42 -2.01 20.39
C SER A 86 17.07 -0.94 21.26
N GLU A 87 16.52 0.28 21.24
CA GLU A 87 16.98 1.40 22.04
C GLU A 87 15.81 2.34 22.38
N ASN A 88 15.70 2.74 23.66
CA ASN A 88 14.66 3.67 24.14
C ASN A 88 13.23 3.27 23.75
N GLY A 89 12.88 1.99 23.84
CA GLY A 89 11.55 1.48 23.48
C GLY A 89 11.28 1.38 21.98
N LYS A 90 12.30 1.61 21.12
CA LYS A 90 12.23 1.50 19.68
C LYS A 90 12.99 0.27 19.20
N LEU A 91 12.45 -0.40 18.20
CA LEU A 91 13.12 -1.43 17.42
C LEU A 91 13.46 -0.83 16.05
N TYR A 92 14.75 -0.62 15.80
CA TYR A 92 15.28 -0.07 14.56
C TYR A 92 15.58 -1.18 13.56
N GLY A 93 15.39 -0.88 12.29
CA GLY A 93 15.74 -1.68 11.12
C GLY A 93 14.84 -1.39 9.93
N LEU A 94 15.34 -1.63 8.75
CA LEU A 94 14.59 -1.45 7.50
C LEU A 94 13.40 -2.41 7.48
N GLY A 95 12.21 -1.89 7.13
CA GLY A 95 10.98 -2.66 7.14
C GLY A 95 10.42 -2.93 8.55
N SER A 96 11.01 -2.35 9.62
CA SER A 96 10.43 -2.48 10.96
C SER A 96 9.06 -1.85 11.08
N ASN A 97 8.88 -0.69 10.44
CA ASN A 97 7.65 0.09 10.40
C ASN A 97 6.83 -0.22 9.15
N ASP A 98 7.47 -0.37 7.98
CA ASP A 98 6.84 -0.52 6.66
C ASP A 98 7.27 -1.83 5.99
N ALA A 99 6.47 -2.93 6.05
CA ALA A 99 5.33 -3.10 6.97
C ALA A 99 5.51 -4.35 7.85
N GLY A 100 6.79 -4.69 8.21
CA GLY A 100 7.09 -5.89 8.99
C GLY A 100 6.38 -5.93 10.34
N GLY A 101 6.23 -4.76 11.02
CA GLY A 101 5.45 -4.67 12.25
C GLY A 101 4.00 -5.09 12.07
N ALA A 102 3.36 -4.63 11.00
CA ALA A 102 1.99 -5.03 10.67
C ALA A 102 1.93 -6.51 10.26
N LEU A 103 2.87 -6.98 9.46
CA LEU A 103 2.93 -8.38 9.01
C LEU A 103 2.99 -9.35 10.20
N VAL A 104 3.92 -9.16 11.13
CA VAL A 104 4.07 -10.08 12.26
C VAL A 104 2.89 -9.99 13.23
N THR A 105 2.28 -8.81 13.40
CA THR A 105 1.13 -8.67 14.30
C THR A 105 -0.16 -9.23 13.69
N LEU A 106 -0.36 -9.15 12.37
CA LEU A 106 -1.43 -9.86 11.68
C LEU A 106 -1.23 -11.38 11.71
N LEU A 107 0.01 -11.86 11.56
CA LEU A 107 0.33 -13.27 11.73
C LEU A 107 -0.01 -13.74 13.15
N GLY A 108 0.41 -13.00 14.18
CA GLY A 108 0.06 -13.31 15.58
C GLY A 108 -1.45 -13.34 15.84
N THR A 109 -2.19 -12.42 15.22
CA THR A 109 -3.65 -12.40 15.25
C THR A 109 -4.27 -13.63 14.58
N PHE A 110 -3.76 -14.00 13.40
CA PHE A 110 -4.19 -15.21 12.70
C PHE A 110 -3.92 -16.47 13.54
N LEU A 111 -2.74 -16.58 14.18
CA LEU A 111 -2.41 -17.69 15.07
C LEU A 111 -3.38 -17.81 16.24
N HIS A 112 -3.83 -16.67 16.80
CA HIS A 112 -4.82 -16.63 17.88
C HIS A 112 -6.13 -17.30 17.46
N PHE A 113 -6.67 -16.94 16.30
CA PHE A 113 -7.96 -17.43 15.83
C PHE A 113 -7.90 -18.77 15.07
N HIS A 114 -6.70 -19.25 14.68
CA HIS A 114 -6.55 -20.39 13.77
C HIS A 114 -7.33 -21.64 14.20
N ASN A 115 -7.32 -21.98 15.49
CA ASN A 115 -7.94 -23.19 16.03
C ASN A 115 -9.37 -22.96 16.54
N GLU A 116 -9.89 -21.74 16.52
CA GLU A 116 -11.23 -21.42 16.99
C GLU A 116 -12.31 -22.09 16.11
N LYS A 117 -13.23 -22.85 16.75
CA LYS A 117 -14.26 -23.65 16.04
C LYS A 117 -15.46 -22.83 15.63
N ASP A 118 -15.85 -21.91 16.48
CA ASP A 118 -17.14 -21.20 16.39
C ASP A 118 -16.99 -19.77 15.86
N LEU A 119 -15.94 -19.51 15.05
CA LEU A 119 -15.78 -18.22 14.39
C LEU A 119 -16.96 -17.96 13.43
N PRO A 120 -17.60 -16.78 13.50
CA PRO A 120 -18.68 -16.42 12.59
C PRO A 120 -18.21 -16.11 11.17
N PHE A 121 -16.90 -16.07 10.94
CA PHE A 121 -16.24 -15.81 9.66
C PHE A 121 -15.05 -16.75 9.44
N ASN A 122 -14.54 -16.80 8.23
CA ASN A 122 -13.25 -17.41 7.93
C ASN A 122 -12.13 -16.38 8.01
N LEU A 123 -10.93 -16.84 8.35
CA LEU A 123 -9.70 -16.04 8.25
C LEU A 123 -8.75 -16.65 7.22
N VAL A 124 -8.21 -15.78 6.38
CA VAL A 124 -7.06 -16.06 5.51
C VAL A 124 -5.96 -15.10 5.92
N PHE A 125 -4.77 -15.62 6.22
CA PHE A 125 -3.55 -14.83 6.35
C PHE A 125 -2.76 -14.91 5.07
N ALA A 126 -2.23 -13.78 4.60
CA ALA A 126 -1.37 -13.73 3.43
C ALA A 126 -0.21 -12.74 3.65
N ALA A 127 1.00 -13.19 3.33
CA ALA A 127 2.18 -12.35 3.21
C ALA A 127 2.50 -12.21 1.72
N SER A 128 2.33 -11.00 1.19
CA SER A 128 2.48 -10.68 -0.24
C SER A 128 3.89 -10.21 -0.57
N ALA A 129 4.30 -10.40 -1.81
CA ALA A 129 5.53 -9.90 -2.39
C ALA A 129 5.27 -8.66 -3.26
N GLU A 130 6.35 -7.97 -3.66
CA GLU A 130 6.35 -6.89 -4.68
C GLU A 130 5.38 -5.72 -4.40
N GLU A 131 4.99 -5.44 -3.15
CA GLU A 131 4.10 -4.31 -2.82
C GLU A 131 4.76 -2.98 -3.17
N GLU A 132 6.00 -2.76 -2.73
CA GLU A 132 6.78 -1.53 -2.86
C GLU A 132 7.02 -1.07 -4.31
N ILE A 133 6.81 -1.96 -5.25
CA ILE A 133 6.89 -1.67 -6.69
C ILE A 133 5.54 -1.89 -7.39
N SER A 134 4.48 -2.16 -6.64
CA SER A 134 3.17 -2.57 -7.16
C SER A 134 3.31 -3.64 -8.23
N GLY A 135 4.08 -4.69 -7.94
CA GLY A 135 4.46 -5.72 -8.89
C GLY A 135 3.31 -6.67 -9.25
N LYS A 136 3.45 -7.34 -10.39
CA LYS A 136 2.41 -8.25 -10.89
C LYS A 136 2.42 -9.62 -10.20
N ASN A 137 3.53 -10.00 -9.57
CA ASN A 137 3.69 -11.29 -8.90
C ASN A 137 3.35 -11.25 -7.41
N GLY A 138 2.99 -10.05 -6.88
CA GLY A 138 2.52 -9.83 -5.53
C GLY A 138 1.01 -10.04 -5.41
N MET A 139 0.32 -9.11 -4.77
CA MET A 139 -1.11 -9.23 -4.46
C MET A 139 -2.00 -9.42 -5.69
N GLU A 140 -1.69 -8.79 -6.84
CA GLU A 140 -2.46 -8.97 -8.07
C GLU A 140 -2.53 -10.44 -8.51
N PHE A 141 -1.39 -11.15 -8.46
CA PHE A 141 -1.32 -12.57 -8.75
C PHE A 141 -1.93 -13.40 -7.62
N LEU A 142 -1.52 -13.12 -6.38
CA LEU A 142 -1.92 -13.87 -5.20
C LEU A 142 -3.44 -13.88 -5.02
N PHE A 143 -4.12 -12.74 -5.18
CA PHE A 143 -5.55 -12.63 -4.97
C PHE A 143 -6.36 -13.63 -5.82
N SER A 144 -5.88 -13.93 -7.02
CA SER A 144 -6.49 -14.92 -7.92
C SER A 144 -6.37 -16.37 -7.43
N ARG A 145 -5.49 -16.63 -6.45
CA ARG A 145 -5.21 -17.95 -5.86
C ARG A 145 -5.93 -18.16 -4.53
N LEU A 146 -6.33 -17.07 -3.88
CA LEU A 146 -7.05 -17.12 -2.61
C LEU A 146 -8.47 -17.66 -2.81
N PRO A 147 -9.09 -18.21 -1.75
CA PRO A 147 -10.53 -18.43 -1.74
C PRO A 147 -11.28 -17.11 -1.98
N LYS A 148 -12.59 -17.16 -2.17
CA LYS A 148 -13.39 -15.94 -2.22
C LYS A 148 -13.15 -15.11 -0.95
N ILE A 149 -12.71 -13.87 -1.12
CA ILE A 149 -12.51 -12.89 -0.04
C ILE A 149 -13.67 -11.89 -0.11
N ASP A 150 -14.33 -11.66 1.03
CA ASP A 150 -15.42 -10.71 1.14
C ASP A 150 -14.95 -9.35 1.70
N PHE A 151 -13.91 -9.37 2.56
CA PHE A 151 -13.33 -8.18 3.17
C PHE A 151 -11.83 -8.40 3.46
N ALA A 152 -11.02 -7.34 3.36
CA ALA A 152 -9.60 -7.41 3.69
C ALA A 152 -9.16 -6.34 4.69
N ILE A 153 -8.27 -6.71 5.61
CA ILE A 153 -7.48 -5.81 6.44
C ILE A 153 -6.04 -5.88 5.94
N VAL A 154 -5.55 -4.79 5.38
CA VAL A 154 -4.17 -4.66 4.89
C VAL A 154 -3.33 -4.02 5.97
N GLY A 155 -2.29 -4.72 6.38
CA GLY A 155 -1.36 -4.31 7.42
C GLY A 155 -0.39 -3.27 6.89
N GLU A 156 -0.60 -2.03 7.30
CA GLU A 156 0.18 -0.84 6.96
C GLU A 156 0.36 0.04 8.20
N PRO A 157 1.38 0.93 8.26
CA PRO A 157 1.58 1.80 9.42
C PRO A 157 0.51 2.90 9.51
N THR A 158 -0.47 2.72 10.38
CA THR A 158 -1.61 3.63 10.58
C THR A 158 -1.80 4.08 12.02
N LEU A 159 -0.84 3.82 12.93
CA LEU A 159 -0.98 4.03 14.38
C LEU A 159 -2.15 3.23 14.98
N LEU A 160 -2.51 2.10 14.36
CA LEU A 160 -3.69 1.28 14.69
C LEU A 160 -5.03 2.00 14.51
N ASP A 161 -5.08 3.11 13.80
CA ASP A 161 -6.31 3.70 13.26
C ASP A 161 -6.74 2.96 11.98
N ILE A 162 -7.98 3.13 11.56
CA ILE A 162 -8.52 2.44 10.38
C ILE A 162 -8.59 3.42 9.20
N ALA A 163 -7.75 3.22 8.18
CA ALA A 163 -7.90 3.92 6.93
C ALA A 163 -8.99 3.25 6.08
N ILE A 164 -10.16 3.89 5.99
CA ILE A 164 -11.37 3.35 5.37
C ILE A 164 -11.45 3.59 3.86
N ALA A 165 -10.52 4.35 3.33
CA ALA A 165 -10.33 4.58 1.91
C ALA A 165 -8.87 4.98 1.63
N GLU A 166 -8.38 4.73 0.41
CA GLU A 166 -7.09 5.23 -0.05
C GLU A 166 -7.18 5.80 -1.47
N LYS A 167 -6.23 6.70 -1.80
CA LYS A 167 -6.14 7.23 -3.16
C LYS A 167 -5.45 6.23 -4.09
N GLY A 168 -5.99 6.11 -5.29
CA GLY A 168 -5.32 5.44 -6.39
C GLY A 168 -4.10 6.23 -6.89
N LEU A 169 -3.27 5.57 -7.66
CA LEU A 169 -2.05 6.13 -8.25
C LEU A 169 -2.01 5.92 -9.75
N MET A 170 -1.68 7.01 -10.47
CA MET A 170 -1.33 6.94 -11.88
C MET A 170 -0.14 7.86 -12.14
N VAL A 171 0.92 7.33 -12.73
CA VAL A 171 2.08 8.12 -13.16
C VAL A 171 2.00 8.32 -14.66
N LEU A 172 2.10 9.58 -15.09
CA LEU A 172 2.01 9.96 -16.49
C LEU A 172 3.39 10.41 -16.99
N ASP A 173 3.81 9.84 -18.13
CA ASP A 173 4.88 10.38 -18.96
C ASP A 173 4.26 11.29 -20.00
N CYS A 174 4.63 12.57 -19.98
CA CYS A 174 4.09 13.61 -20.84
C CYS A 174 5.19 14.17 -21.74
N LYS A 175 4.87 14.42 -23.01
CA LYS A 175 5.81 14.98 -23.99
C LYS A 175 5.16 16.11 -24.78
N SER A 176 5.71 17.31 -24.66
CA SER A 176 5.33 18.44 -25.51
C SER A 176 6.27 18.51 -26.71
N ILE A 177 5.69 18.67 -27.90
CA ILE A 177 6.40 18.71 -29.17
C ILE A 177 6.48 20.16 -29.68
N GLY A 178 7.65 20.54 -30.13
CA GLY A 178 7.94 21.81 -30.75
C GLY A 178 8.65 21.66 -32.11
N LYS A 179 9.37 22.70 -32.50
CA LYS A 179 10.18 22.72 -33.75
C LYS A 179 11.50 23.45 -33.48
N SER A 180 12.60 22.75 -33.62
CA SER A 180 13.93 23.34 -33.44
C SER A 180 14.20 24.50 -34.40
N ALA A 181 14.88 25.55 -33.90
CA ALA A 181 15.37 26.68 -34.65
C ALA A 181 16.53 27.37 -33.90
N HIS A 182 17.19 28.31 -34.55
CA HIS A 182 18.18 29.16 -33.89
C HIS A 182 17.48 30.20 -33.00
N ALA A 183 17.81 30.23 -31.70
CA ALA A 183 17.11 31.08 -30.72
C ALA A 183 17.09 32.60 -31.07
N ALA A 184 18.08 33.09 -31.82
CA ALA A 184 18.13 34.49 -32.22
C ALA A 184 17.22 34.85 -33.40
N ARG A 185 16.51 33.89 -34.05
CA ARG A 185 15.75 34.15 -35.28
C ARG A 185 14.26 34.26 -35.11
N ASN A 186 13.71 34.10 -33.93
CA ASN A 186 12.27 34.01 -33.65
C ASN A 186 11.51 33.00 -34.56
N GLU A 187 12.20 31.93 -34.98
CA GLU A 187 11.68 30.84 -35.77
C GLU A 187 11.49 29.61 -34.89
N GLY A 188 10.68 28.65 -35.36
CA GLY A 188 10.45 27.40 -34.64
C GLY A 188 9.29 27.50 -33.64
N VAL A 189 9.11 26.42 -32.87
CA VAL A 189 8.14 26.31 -31.78
C VAL A 189 8.86 25.78 -30.55
N ASN A 190 8.86 26.53 -29.47
CA ASN A 190 9.57 26.16 -28.25
C ASN A 190 8.76 25.16 -27.43
N ALA A 191 9.22 23.90 -27.39
CA ALA A 191 8.55 22.84 -26.64
C ALA A 191 8.44 23.13 -25.12
N ILE A 192 9.36 23.93 -24.53
CA ILE A 192 9.26 24.35 -23.14
C ILE A 192 8.02 25.25 -22.94
N TYR A 193 7.75 26.18 -23.86
CA TYR A 193 6.60 27.08 -23.74
C TYR A 193 5.30 26.34 -23.95
N GLU A 194 5.27 25.34 -24.83
CA GLU A 194 4.10 24.45 -24.95
C GLU A 194 3.88 23.64 -23.67
N ALA A 195 4.96 23.05 -23.09
CA ALA A 195 4.88 22.32 -21.84
C ALA A 195 4.41 23.18 -20.66
N ILE A 196 4.82 24.46 -20.57
CA ILE A 196 4.38 25.38 -19.51
C ILE A 196 2.87 25.54 -19.50
N ASN A 197 2.24 25.60 -20.68
CA ASN A 197 0.76 25.72 -20.76
C ASN A 197 0.07 24.49 -20.17
N ASP A 198 0.55 23.28 -20.52
CA ASP A 198 0.01 22.03 -19.99
C ASP A 198 0.34 21.87 -18.50
N ILE A 199 1.56 22.20 -18.04
CA ILE A 199 1.96 22.18 -16.63
C ILE A 199 1.09 23.12 -15.80
N ASN A 200 0.75 24.32 -16.31
CA ASN A 200 -0.16 25.23 -15.63
C ASN A 200 -1.56 24.62 -15.50
N TRP A 201 -2.04 23.91 -16.53
CA TRP A 201 -3.30 23.19 -16.43
C TRP A 201 -3.23 22.12 -15.34
N PHE A 202 -2.20 21.26 -15.31
CA PHE A 202 -2.02 20.24 -14.28
C PHE A 202 -2.00 20.84 -12.86
N SER A 203 -1.43 22.01 -12.69
CA SER A 203 -1.31 22.66 -11.38
C SER A 203 -2.59 23.37 -10.91
N SER A 204 -3.49 23.72 -11.82
CA SER A 204 -4.66 24.54 -11.52
C SER A 204 -6.01 23.86 -11.72
N TYR A 205 -6.06 22.73 -12.45
CA TYR A 205 -7.31 22.05 -12.71
C TYR A 205 -7.86 21.38 -11.44
N VAL A 206 -9.13 21.64 -11.15
CA VAL A 206 -9.83 21.05 -10.01
C VAL A 206 -10.89 20.08 -10.53
N PHE A 207 -10.75 18.83 -10.13
CA PHE A 207 -11.73 17.79 -10.46
C PHE A 207 -13.05 18.03 -9.71
N PRO A 208 -14.22 18.01 -10.40
CA PRO A 208 -15.49 18.37 -9.77
C PRO A 208 -16.01 17.38 -8.74
N LYS A 209 -15.72 16.07 -8.87
CA LYS A 209 -16.16 15.08 -7.87
C LYS A 209 -15.13 15.02 -6.74
N GLN A 210 -15.55 15.42 -5.55
CA GLN A 210 -14.76 15.34 -4.32
C GLN A 210 -15.22 14.15 -3.48
N SER A 211 -14.29 13.54 -2.75
CA SER A 211 -14.55 12.49 -1.80
C SER A 211 -14.59 13.06 -0.38
N ASP A 212 -15.53 12.62 0.42
CA ASP A 212 -15.59 12.97 1.85
C ASP A 212 -14.39 12.37 2.62
N GLU A 213 -13.90 11.22 2.18
CA GLU A 213 -12.82 10.47 2.83
C GLU A 213 -11.42 10.89 2.34
N THR A 214 -11.23 10.93 1.01
CA THR A 214 -9.90 11.14 0.40
C THR A 214 -9.73 12.52 -0.25
N GLY A 215 -10.77 13.35 -0.24
CA GLY A 215 -10.74 14.72 -0.76
C GLY A 215 -10.68 14.77 -2.29
N THR A 216 -9.87 15.68 -2.83
CA THR A 216 -9.73 15.94 -4.27
C THR A 216 -8.75 15.00 -4.96
N VAL A 217 -8.88 14.87 -6.29
CA VAL A 217 -7.80 14.33 -7.13
C VAL A 217 -6.65 15.34 -7.13
N ASN A 218 -5.41 14.86 -6.89
CA ASN A 218 -4.22 15.69 -6.90
C ASN A 218 -3.33 15.32 -8.09
N MET A 219 -2.80 16.34 -8.77
CA MET A 219 -1.81 16.18 -9.84
C MET A 219 -0.57 16.99 -9.49
N THR A 220 0.60 16.35 -9.53
CA THR A 220 1.87 17.01 -9.22
C THR A 220 2.89 16.71 -10.31
N VAL A 221 3.37 17.77 -10.99
CA VAL A 221 4.49 17.62 -11.93
C VAL A 221 5.78 17.45 -11.10
N THR A 222 6.43 16.31 -11.24
CA THR A 222 7.57 15.91 -10.39
C THR A 222 8.91 15.97 -11.11
N GLN A 223 8.91 15.92 -12.43
CA GLN A 223 10.12 15.97 -13.25
C GLN A 223 9.86 16.76 -14.54
N VAL A 224 10.86 17.54 -14.99
CA VAL A 224 10.86 18.23 -16.30
C VAL A 224 12.26 18.14 -16.89
N LYS A 225 12.33 17.80 -18.18
CA LYS A 225 13.59 17.71 -18.93
C LYS A 225 13.42 18.26 -20.35
N SER A 226 14.23 19.24 -20.73
CA SER A 226 14.24 19.82 -22.09
C SER A 226 15.54 20.55 -22.38
N GLY A 227 15.78 20.78 -23.68
CA GLY A 227 16.92 21.57 -24.19
C GLY A 227 18.27 20.88 -24.06
N SER A 228 19.22 21.26 -24.95
CA SER A 228 20.59 20.73 -24.96
C SER A 228 21.62 21.82 -25.06
N GLN A 229 21.28 22.95 -25.70
CA GLN A 229 22.19 24.08 -25.95
C GLN A 229 21.45 25.42 -25.81
N HIS A 230 22.12 26.43 -25.28
CA HIS A 230 21.53 27.74 -25.00
C HIS A 230 21.02 28.53 -26.22
N ASN A 231 21.54 28.23 -27.42
CA ASN A 231 21.21 28.93 -28.66
C ASN A 231 20.30 28.12 -29.60
N VAL A 232 19.69 27.02 -29.12
CA VAL A 232 18.76 26.17 -29.86
C VAL A 232 17.39 26.16 -29.21
N VAL A 233 16.34 26.49 -29.97
CA VAL A 233 14.94 26.31 -29.55
C VAL A 233 14.66 24.80 -29.39
N PRO A 234 14.28 24.29 -28.23
CA PRO A 234 14.06 22.86 -28.03
C PRO A 234 12.81 22.37 -28.78
N SER A 235 12.94 21.20 -29.42
CA SER A 235 11.82 20.54 -30.14
C SER A 235 11.02 19.58 -29.26
N GLU A 236 11.52 19.24 -28.07
CA GLU A 236 10.84 18.33 -27.14
C GLU A 236 11.01 18.81 -25.71
N CYS A 237 9.96 18.61 -24.91
CA CYS A 237 9.99 18.78 -23.46
C CYS A 237 9.25 17.62 -22.82
N ASP A 238 9.99 16.76 -22.10
CA ASP A 238 9.45 15.64 -21.35
C ASP A 238 9.19 16.05 -19.90
N PHE A 239 8.06 15.64 -19.33
CA PHE A 239 7.77 15.83 -17.92
C PHE A 239 6.93 14.67 -17.35
N VAL A 240 7.01 14.47 -16.04
CA VAL A 240 6.32 13.39 -15.33
C VAL A 240 5.32 13.99 -14.35
N VAL A 241 4.12 13.41 -14.31
CA VAL A 241 3.05 13.81 -13.39
C VAL A 241 2.67 12.63 -12.50
N ASP A 242 2.74 12.82 -11.17
CA ASP A 242 2.13 11.94 -10.17
C ASP A 242 0.66 12.37 -10.01
N VAL A 243 -0.27 11.42 -10.20
CA VAL A 243 -1.71 11.67 -10.09
C VAL A 243 -2.29 10.79 -8.99
N ARG A 244 -2.83 11.40 -7.92
CA ARG A 244 -3.49 10.74 -6.81
C ARG A 244 -4.99 10.87 -6.94
N ILE A 245 -5.68 9.76 -7.15
CA ILE A 245 -7.05 9.69 -7.60
C ILE A 245 -7.95 9.26 -6.43
N ASN A 246 -9.04 9.99 -6.20
CA ASN A 246 -9.99 9.66 -5.15
C ASN A 246 -11.00 8.57 -5.61
N ASP A 247 -11.78 8.06 -4.67
CA ASP A 247 -12.78 6.98 -4.88
C ASP A 247 -14.00 7.37 -5.78
N LYS A 248 -14.07 8.61 -6.24
CA LYS A 248 -15.16 9.08 -7.12
C LYS A 248 -14.83 8.97 -8.61
N TYR A 249 -13.58 8.55 -8.94
CA TYR A 249 -13.10 8.36 -10.30
C TYR A 249 -12.31 7.07 -10.43
N SER A 250 -12.43 6.43 -11.58
CA SER A 250 -11.44 5.45 -12.02
C SER A 250 -10.22 6.15 -12.64
N ASN A 251 -9.07 5.46 -12.65
CA ASN A 251 -7.86 5.96 -13.30
C ASN A 251 -8.09 6.26 -14.78
N ASN A 252 -8.89 5.44 -15.48
CA ASN A 252 -9.22 5.65 -16.88
C ASN A 252 -10.10 6.91 -17.11
N GLU A 253 -11.07 7.20 -16.22
CA GLU A 253 -11.86 8.44 -16.31
C GLU A 253 -10.96 9.68 -16.16
N VAL A 254 -10.07 9.68 -15.17
CA VAL A 254 -9.11 10.78 -14.94
C VAL A 254 -8.18 10.93 -16.14
N LEU A 255 -7.62 9.83 -16.67
CA LEU A 255 -6.76 9.86 -17.86
C LEU A 255 -7.46 10.46 -19.07
N ASN A 256 -8.74 10.12 -19.31
CA ASN A 256 -9.52 10.67 -20.41
C ASN A 256 -9.78 12.18 -20.24
N ILE A 257 -10.07 12.62 -19.00
CA ILE A 257 -10.22 14.05 -18.70
C ILE A 257 -8.92 14.80 -19.00
N ILE A 258 -7.78 14.27 -18.54
CA ILE A 258 -6.45 14.86 -18.78
C ILE A 258 -6.20 14.98 -20.30
N LYS A 259 -6.29 13.87 -21.03
CA LYS A 259 -6.05 13.84 -22.49
C LYS A 259 -6.94 14.80 -23.28
N SER A 260 -8.14 15.12 -22.78
CA SER A 260 -9.06 16.05 -23.42
C SER A 260 -8.73 17.53 -23.18
N ASN A 261 -7.83 17.82 -22.23
CA ASN A 261 -7.57 19.20 -21.78
C ASN A 261 -6.12 19.66 -22.01
N VAL A 262 -5.19 18.74 -22.27
CA VAL A 262 -3.78 19.08 -22.56
C VAL A 262 -3.44 18.83 -24.03
N LYS A 263 -2.39 19.48 -24.51
CA LYS A 263 -1.91 19.34 -25.91
C LYS A 263 -0.73 18.36 -26.03
N CYS A 264 -0.01 18.12 -24.93
CA CYS A 264 1.11 17.19 -24.93
C CYS A 264 0.62 15.75 -25.17
N GLU A 265 1.52 14.92 -25.66
CA GLU A 265 1.30 13.47 -25.67
C GLU A 265 1.30 12.95 -24.24
N VAL A 266 0.30 12.17 -23.85
CA VAL A 266 0.16 11.62 -22.49
C VAL A 266 0.12 10.09 -22.54
N SER A 267 1.06 9.46 -21.85
CA SER A 267 1.14 8.02 -21.66
C SER A 267 1.10 7.66 -20.17
N ALA A 268 0.09 6.90 -19.75
CA ALA A 268 0.06 6.37 -18.39
C ALA A 268 0.95 5.14 -18.30
N ARG A 269 1.85 5.08 -17.30
CA ARG A 269 2.67 3.87 -17.02
C ARG A 269 1.78 2.69 -16.62
N SER A 270 0.69 2.97 -15.89
CA SER A 270 -0.33 2.00 -15.49
C SER A 270 -1.62 2.71 -15.13
N THR A 271 -2.78 2.05 -15.38
CA THR A 271 -4.10 2.52 -14.93
C THR A 271 -4.77 1.52 -13.96
N ARG A 272 -4.04 0.48 -13.52
CA ARG A 272 -4.59 -0.61 -12.70
C ARG A 272 -4.73 -0.29 -11.21
N LEU A 273 -3.96 0.67 -10.71
CA LEU A 273 -3.89 1.04 -9.28
C LEU A 273 -5.00 2.05 -8.95
N ASN A 274 -6.25 1.59 -8.94
CA ASN A 274 -7.38 2.44 -8.60
C ASN A 274 -7.44 2.71 -7.08
N SER A 275 -8.22 3.73 -6.70
CA SER A 275 -8.58 3.92 -5.30
C SER A 275 -9.34 2.71 -4.75
N SER A 276 -9.21 2.47 -3.47
CA SER A 276 -9.89 1.40 -2.74
C SER A 276 -10.54 1.93 -1.46
N GLY A 277 -11.40 1.14 -0.84
CA GLY A 277 -12.09 1.51 0.38
C GLY A 277 -13.30 0.65 0.65
N ILE A 278 -14.14 1.14 1.56
CA ILE A 278 -15.37 0.48 1.98
C ILE A 278 -16.60 1.35 1.75
N SER A 279 -17.76 0.71 1.63
CA SER A 279 -19.06 1.39 1.56
C SER A 279 -19.42 2.11 2.86
N SER A 280 -20.34 3.07 2.77
CA SER A 280 -20.78 3.86 3.92
C SER A 280 -21.48 3.04 5.01
N ASN A 281 -22.03 1.87 4.65
CA ASN A 281 -22.72 0.96 5.56
C ASN A 281 -21.90 -0.27 5.95
N HIS A 282 -20.60 -0.32 5.63
CA HIS A 282 -19.77 -1.47 5.99
C HIS A 282 -19.67 -1.63 7.52
N PRO A 283 -19.83 -2.86 8.07
CA PRO A 283 -19.86 -3.11 9.51
C PRO A 283 -18.62 -2.60 10.28
N ILE A 284 -17.45 -2.54 9.64
CA ILE A 284 -16.21 -2.06 10.27
C ILE A 284 -16.32 -0.61 10.78
N ARG A 285 -17.21 0.22 10.22
CA ARG A 285 -17.46 1.59 10.71
C ARG A 285 -18.10 1.57 12.09
N ILE A 286 -19.06 0.66 12.29
CA ILE A 286 -19.71 0.45 13.60
C ILE A 286 -18.68 -0.08 14.61
N VAL A 287 -17.83 -1.01 14.18
CA VAL A 287 -16.73 -1.54 14.99
C VAL A 287 -15.78 -0.43 15.44
N ALA A 288 -15.38 0.46 14.52
CA ALA A 288 -14.51 1.59 14.83
C ALA A 288 -15.12 2.51 15.89
N GLU A 289 -16.41 2.85 15.76
CA GLU A 289 -17.13 3.65 16.74
C GLU A 289 -17.18 2.97 18.12
N LYS A 290 -17.60 1.68 18.18
CA LYS A 290 -17.69 0.92 19.43
C LYS A 290 -16.37 0.77 20.16
N LEU A 291 -15.26 0.63 19.42
CA LEU A 291 -13.92 0.48 19.97
C LEU A 291 -13.18 1.82 20.12
N ASN A 292 -13.81 2.94 19.78
CA ASN A 292 -13.23 4.28 19.80
C ASN A 292 -11.90 4.34 19.00
N ILE A 293 -11.93 3.78 17.77
CA ILE A 293 -10.82 3.82 16.82
C ILE A 293 -11.12 4.90 15.78
N ASN A 294 -10.14 5.78 15.50
CA ASN A 294 -10.32 6.80 14.48
C ASN A 294 -10.37 6.18 13.08
N THR A 295 -11.16 6.80 12.20
CA THR A 295 -11.22 6.44 10.78
C THR A 295 -10.80 7.62 9.91
N TYR A 296 -10.12 7.35 8.80
CA TYR A 296 -9.64 8.39 7.89
C TYR A 296 -9.43 7.88 6.46
N GLY A 297 -9.28 8.81 5.51
CA GLY A 297 -8.86 8.51 4.14
C GLY A 297 -7.35 8.65 3.99
N SER A 298 -6.69 7.59 3.53
CA SER A 298 -5.23 7.57 3.32
C SER A 298 -4.82 8.21 2.00
N PRO A 299 -3.80 9.07 1.98
CA PRO A 299 -3.24 9.61 0.74
C PRO A 299 -2.28 8.64 0.01
N THR A 300 -1.82 7.59 0.70
CA THR A 300 -0.88 6.60 0.18
C THR A 300 -1.61 5.38 -0.37
N LEU A 301 -0.98 4.71 -1.34
CA LEU A 301 -1.46 3.48 -1.95
C LEU A 301 -0.92 2.26 -1.19
N SER A 302 -1.60 1.12 -1.30
CA SER A 302 -1.17 -0.17 -0.77
C SER A 302 -1.67 -1.33 -1.65
N ASP A 303 -1.46 -2.55 -1.22
CA ASP A 303 -2.00 -3.77 -1.85
C ASP A 303 -3.54 -3.74 -2.00
N GLN A 304 -4.26 -2.89 -1.24
CA GLN A 304 -5.71 -2.70 -1.40
C GLN A 304 -6.11 -2.37 -2.84
N SER A 305 -5.30 -1.55 -3.54
CA SER A 305 -5.56 -1.13 -4.92
C SER A 305 -5.62 -2.30 -5.93
N LEU A 306 -5.10 -3.46 -5.54
CA LEU A 306 -5.01 -4.68 -6.33
C LEU A 306 -6.05 -5.73 -5.90
N MET A 307 -6.88 -5.43 -4.90
CA MET A 307 -7.91 -6.32 -4.37
C MET A 307 -9.30 -5.90 -4.88
N PRO A 308 -10.05 -6.78 -5.56
CA PRO A 308 -11.41 -6.48 -6.00
C PRO A 308 -12.48 -6.70 -4.92
N CYS A 309 -12.14 -6.51 -3.64
CA CYS A 309 -13.06 -6.57 -2.51
C CYS A 309 -12.97 -5.28 -1.67
N GLU A 310 -13.96 -5.07 -0.79
CA GLU A 310 -13.88 -3.99 0.20
C GLU A 310 -12.71 -4.25 1.15
N SER A 311 -11.96 -3.18 1.48
CA SER A 311 -10.75 -3.32 2.29
C SER A 311 -10.43 -2.05 3.06
N VAL A 312 -9.69 -2.21 4.15
CA VAL A 312 -9.17 -1.12 4.99
C VAL A 312 -7.69 -1.34 5.27
N LYS A 313 -6.96 -0.25 5.59
CA LYS A 313 -5.62 -0.38 6.19
C LYS A 313 -5.69 -0.23 7.69
N MET A 314 -4.93 -1.07 8.38
CA MET A 314 -4.74 -0.96 9.82
C MET A 314 -3.41 -1.63 10.21
N GLY A 315 -2.64 -0.98 11.07
CA GLY A 315 -1.41 -1.59 11.61
C GLY A 315 -0.66 -0.69 12.58
N PRO A 316 0.27 -1.28 13.33
CA PRO A 316 1.18 -0.53 14.17
C PRO A 316 2.16 0.27 13.30
N GLY A 317 2.77 1.28 13.88
CA GLY A 317 3.69 2.17 13.17
C GLY A 317 3.00 3.40 12.58
N ASP A 318 3.81 4.34 12.15
CA ASP A 318 3.39 5.63 11.58
C ASP A 318 3.94 5.76 10.15
N SER A 319 3.07 6.03 9.17
CA SER A 319 3.48 6.18 7.76
C SER A 319 4.52 7.30 7.55
N ALA A 320 4.64 8.25 8.48
CA ALA A 320 5.68 9.27 8.44
C ALA A 320 7.11 8.72 8.67
N ARG A 321 7.24 7.49 9.17
CA ARG A 321 8.52 6.80 9.38
C ARG A 321 8.92 5.92 8.20
N SER A 322 7.98 5.64 7.27
CA SER A 322 8.22 4.82 6.08
C SER A 322 9.24 5.49 5.16
N HIS A 323 10.14 4.69 4.58
CA HIS A 323 11.18 5.12 3.63
C HIS A 323 12.17 6.17 4.19
N THR A 324 12.21 6.36 5.52
CA THR A 324 13.15 7.26 6.19
C THR A 324 14.43 6.53 6.61
N ALA A 325 15.52 7.28 6.83
CA ALA A 325 16.74 6.71 7.40
C ALA A 325 16.53 6.34 8.87
N ASP A 326 17.21 5.28 9.32
CA ASP A 326 17.08 4.74 10.68
C ASP A 326 15.61 4.45 11.05
N GLU A 327 14.89 3.84 10.11
CA GLU A 327 13.51 3.41 10.29
C GLU A 327 13.33 2.61 11.58
N PHE A 328 12.25 2.86 12.29
CA PHE A 328 11.95 2.19 13.56
C PHE A 328 10.44 2.08 13.80
N ILE A 329 10.08 1.13 14.66
CA ILE A 329 8.75 1.02 15.27
C ILE A 329 8.90 1.05 16.79
N TYR A 330 7.91 1.56 17.53
CA TYR A 330 7.89 1.42 18.98
C TYR A 330 7.47 -0.01 19.38
N ILE A 331 8.14 -0.57 20.38
CA ILE A 331 7.83 -1.92 20.88
C ILE A 331 6.40 -1.96 21.43
N ASP A 332 5.96 -0.90 22.10
CA ASP A 332 4.59 -0.77 22.63
C ASP A 332 3.54 -0.80 21.51
N GLU A 333 3.84 -0.27 20.31
CA GLU A 333 2.93 -0.35 19.15
C GLU A 333 2.72 -1.80 18.71
N LEU A 334 3.78 -2.62 18.72
CA LEU A 334 3.70 -4.05 18.40
C LEU A 334 2.91 -4.83 19.45
N GLU A 335 3.16 -4.55 20.74
CA GLU A 335 2.51 -5.24 21.85
C GLU A 335 1.01 -4.93 21.91
N GLN A 336 0.60 -3.73 21.54
CA GLN A 336 -0.81 -3.31 21.51
C GLN A 336 -1.55 -3.80 20.25
N ALA A 337 -0.84 -4.11 19.14
CA ALA A 337 -1.48 -4.40 17.88
C ALA A 337 -2.29 -5.70 17.89
N ILE A 338 -1.74 -6.80 18.38
CA ILE A 338 -2.44 -8.11 18.40
C ILE A 338 -3.73 -8.03 19.23
N PRO A 339 -3.72 -7.54 20.49
CA PRO A 339 -4.96 -7.35 21.26
C PRO A 339 -5.98 -6.47 20.54
N LYS A 340 -5.55 -5.40 19.86
CA LYS A 340 -6.44 -4.48 19.15
C LYS A 340 -7.07 -5.15 17.93
N TYR A 341 -6.29 -5.89 17.12
CA TYR A 341 -6.84 -6.68 16.02
C TYR A 341 -7.82 -7.76 16.48
N ILE A 342 -7.53 -8.45 17.60
CA ILE A 342 -8.45 -9.43 18.19
C ILE A 342 -9.78 -8.76 18.56
N ALA A 343 -9.73 -7.59 19.22
CA ALA A 343 -10.93 -6.84 19.56
C ALA A 343 -11.74 -6.43 18.32
N VAL A 344 -11.06 -5.91 17.27
CA VAL A 344 -11.69 -5.52 16.01
C VAL A 344 -12.36 -6.71 15.32
N LEU A 345 -11.67 -7.85 15.20
CA LEU A 345 -12.22 -9.04 14.55
C LEU A 345 -13.35 -9.68 15.35
N THR A 346 -13.25 -9.70 16.69
CA THR A 346 -14.32 -10.20 17.55
C THR A 346 -15.59 -9.35 17.40
N GLN A 347 -15.44 -8.01 17.48
CA GLN A 347 -16.58 -7.11 17.32
C GLN A 347 -17.15 -7.16 15.89
N LEU A 348 -16.29 -7.31 14.86
CA LEU A 348 -16.74 -7.46 13.47
C LEU A 348 -17.54 -8.75 13.29
N GLY A 349 -17.12 -9.84 13.94
CA GLY A 349 -17.88 -11.09 13.95
C GLY A 349 -19.28 -10.95 14.55
N GLU A 350 -19.43 -10.16 15.60
CA GLU A 350 -20.75 -9.86 16.17
C GLU A 350 -21.65 -9.09 15.20
N GLU A 351 -21.10 -8.07 14.50
CA GLU A 351 -21.85 -7.28 13.51
C GLU A 351 -22.29 -8.12 12.32
N LEU A 352 -21.44 -9.05 11.85
CA LEU A 352 -21.75 -9.94 10.73
C LEU A 352 -22.84 -10.96 11.04
N MET A 353 -23.09 -11.27 12.34
CA MET A 353 -24.20 -12.17 12.73
C MET A 353 -25.55 -11.45 12.82
N VAL A 354 -25.57 -10.13 12.89
CA VAL A 354 -26.76 -9.30 13.02
C VAL A 354 -27.25 -8.76 11.67
N SER A 355 -26.36 -8.67 10.69
CA SER A 355 -26.64 -8.21 9.31
C SER A 355 -27.13 -9.34 8.43
#